data_241b8dc18ea885e686eb492bd4dbaa40
#
_entry.id   241b8dc18ea885e686eb492bd4dbaa40
#
_cell.length_a   1.000
_cell.length_b   1.000
_cell.length_c   1.000
_cell.angle_alpha   90.00
_cell.angle_beta   90.00
_cell.angle_gamma   90.00
#
_symmetry.space_group_name_H-M   'P 1'
#
loop_
_entity.id
_entity.type
_entity.pdbx_description
1 polymer ?
#
loop_
_entity_poly.entity_id
_entity_poly.type
_entity_poly.pdbx_seq_one_letter_code
_entity_poly.pdbx_strand_id
1 'polypeptide(L)'
;MRPTASGIVFLLLGAALAIAAYRFSLPGMLPAGILLVGLVVVSALVVLLASGRIEVSLSSRSRRVDGTALTAVGAETPIDVHVRNRTPLPIGSFAVEIAMEDGFGPDRSLRMPGLSARAHDAAPLVVSPTRRGMSGVVDVHIRIDGPFGLVTRTRKTGCRLPVAVAVPDQRLPLTGSPRSSAQPMDSRHLMRGTSTLDFHTREYVPGDDIRHIHWASTARLGELMVRERAHEETPLAVVLLDTLGPDPDGHGADIAVTAAAAAAMQQLDRDADLILHSGDVRVNASGGRGRDAVRLESARHAAGAQVPDDVRVPATAWHVTICALTTDRADALTRILPKGVARSRFVVEELPDPGVGLDTALFGGALTLPHEWRSGTGGTR
;
A
#
# COMPACT_ATOMS: atom_id res chain seq x y z
N MET A 1 -11.25 -35.04 7.30
CA MET A 1 -12.51 -35.53 6.73
C MET A 1 -13.51 -35.68 7.86
N ARG A 2 -14.72 -35.24 7.64
CA ARG A 2 -15.80 -35.40 8.62
C ARG A 2 -17.06 -35.83 7.87
N PRO A 3 -17.77 -36.85 8.33
CA PRO A 3 -19.09 -37.15 7.81
C PRO A 3 -20.02 -35.98 8.15
N THR A 4 -20.88 -35.62 7.25
CA THR A 4 -21.95 -34.63 7.49
C THR A 4 -23.07 -35.29 8.34
N ALA A 5 -24.01 -34.47 8.83
CA ALA A 5 -25.20 -34.99 9.50
C ALA A 5 -25.93 -36.02 8.62
N SER A 6 -26.09 -35.74 7.31
CA SER A 6 -26.66 -36.65 6.33
C SER A 6 -25.83 -37.94 6.21
N GLY A 7 -24.50 -37.85 6.15
CA GLY A 7 -23.61 -38.99 6.08
C GLY A 7 -23.73 -39.90 7.32
N ILE A 8 -23.84 -39.30 8.51
CA ILE A 8 -24.05 -40.05 9.75
C ILE A 8 -25.40 -40.79 9.74
N VAL A 9 -26.47 -40.11 9.30
CA VAL A 9 -27.79 -40.73 9.18
C VAL A 9 -27.76 -41.92 8.21
N PHE A 10 -27.09 -41.78 7.05
CA PHE A 10 -26.94 -42.87 6.08
C PHE A 10 -26.15 -44.07 6.66
N LEU A 11 -25.10 -43.79 7.41
CA LEU A 11 -24.32 -44.83 8.08
C LEU A 11 -25.16 -45.58 9.16
N LEU A 12 -25.87 -44.83 9.99
CA LEU A 12 -26.71 -45.39 11.01
C LEU A 12 -27.89 -46.22 10.45
N LEU A 13 -28.55 -45.68 9.42
CA LEU A 13 -29.64 -46.33 8.74
C LEU A 13 -29.17 -47.60 8.01
N GLY A 14 -28.02 -47.53 7.33
CA GLY A 14 -27.42 -48.68 6.67
C GLY A 14 -27.03 -49.77 7.64
N ALA A 15 -26.43 -49.40 8.79
CA ALA A 15 -26.12 -50.35 9.87
C ALA A 15 -27.40 -50.96 10.47
N ALA A 16 -28.41 -50.14 10.73
CA ALA A 16 -29.68 -50.64 11.29
C ALA A 16 -30.37 -51.63 10.35
N LEU A 17 -30.40 -51.33 9.03
CA LEU A 17 -30.95 -52.25 8.04
C LEU A 17 -30.14 -53.56 7.95
N ALA A 18 -28.84 -53.51 8.02
CA ALA A 18 -27.99 -54.68 8.01
C ALA A 18 -28.23 -55.55 9.27
N ILE A 19 -28.33 -54.93 10.44
CA ILE A 19 -28.66 -55.61 11.71
C ILE A 19 -30.06 -56.21 11.65
N ALA A 20 -31.06 -55.49 11.16
CA ALA A 20 -32.43 -55.99 11.01
C ALA A 20 -32.50 -57.17 10.02
N ALA A 21 -31.79 -57.09 8.89
CA ALA A 21 -31.69 -58.17 7.92
C ALA A 21 -31.16 -59.47 8.56
N TYR A 22 -30.14 -59.37 9.37
CA TYR A 22 -29.55 -60.48 10.10
C TYR A 22 -30.49 -61.00 11.21
N ARG A 23 -31.07 -60.10 12.01
CA ARG A 23 -31.86 -60.45 13.20
C ARG A 23 -33.21 -61.03 12.87
N PHE A 24 -33.83 -60.56 11.79
CA PHE A 24 -35.17 -60.95 11.34
C PHE A 24 -35.16 -61.90 10.12
N SER A 25 -33.97 -62.36 9.69
CA SER A 25 -33.81 -63.23 8.51
C SER A 25 -34.46 -62.66 7.25
N LEU A 26 -34.37 -61.36 7.03
CA LEU A 26 -34.91 -60.64 5.88
C LEU A 26 -33.82 -60.38 4.83
N PRO A 27 -33.46 -61.33 3.96
CA PRO A 27 -32.32 -61.21 3.06
C PRO A 27 -32.45 -60.04 2.05
N GLY A 28 -33.65 -59.60 1.74
CA GLY A 28 -33.88 -58.47 0.85
C GLY A 28 -33.48 -57.09 1.41
N MET A 29 -33.30 -56.96 2.74
CA MET A 29 -32.86 -55.68 3.34
C MET A 29 -31.32 -55.54 3.39
N LEU A 30 -30.58 -56.60 3.28
CA LEU A 30 -29.11 -56.59 3.34
C LEU A 30 -28.50 -55.76 2.19
N PRO A 31 -28.92 -55.92 0.90
CA PRO A 31 -28.37 -55.10 -0.19
C PRO A 31 -28.61 -53.60 0.01
N ALA A 32 -29.77 -53.22 0.56
CA ALA A 32 -30.08 -51.79 0.82
C ALA A 32 -29.17 -51.23 1.90
N GLY A 33 -28.90 -51.96 2.98
CA GLY A 33 -27.95 -51.53 4.02
C GLY A 33 -26.53 -51.37 3.46
N ILE A 34 -26.06 -52.36 2.69
CA ILE A 34 -24.73 -52.31 2.04
C ILE A 34 -24.64 -51.10 1.06
N LEU A 35 -25.70 -50.84 0.29
CA LEU A 35 -25.72 -49.71 -0.65
C LEU A 35 -25.58 -48.38 0.07
N LEU A 36 -26.32 -48.16 1.16
CA LEU A 36 -26.22 -46.92 1.94
C LEU A 36 -24.82 -46.68 2.52
N VAL A 37 -24.21 -47.71 3.14
CA VAL A 37 -22.83 -47.63 3.66
C VAL A 37 -21.84 -47.44 2.50
N GLY A 38 -22.00 -48.18 1.41
CA GLY A 38 -21.16 -48.10 0.24
C GLY A 38 -21.16 -46.70 -0.38
N LEU A 39 -22.31 -46.04 -0.41
CA LEU A 39 -22.44 -44.68 -0.93
C LEU A 39 -21.62 -43.65 -0.13
N VAL A 40 -21.60 -43.81 1.22
CA VAL A 40 -20.77 -42.97 2.08
C VAL A 40 -19.28 -43.25 1.87
N VAL A 41 -18.91 -44.50 1.71
CA VAL A 41 -17.51 -44.90 1.44
C VAL A 41 -17.05 -44.40 0.08
N VAL A 42 -17.88 -44.51 -0.96
CA VAL A 42 -17.58 -43.98 -2.29
C VAL A 42 -17.46 -42.44 -2.25
N SER A 43 -18.38 -41.79 -1.54
CA SER A 43 -18.30 -40.31 -1.35
C SER A 43 -16.99 -39.91 -0.65
N ALA A 44 -16.57 -40.64 0.38
CA ALA A 44 -15.30 -40.37 1.07
C ALA A 44 -14.09 -40.57 0.15
N LEU A 45 -14.10 -41.64 -0.66
CA LEU A 45 -13.02 -41.92 -1.61
C LEU A 45 -12.91 -40.86 -2.68
N VAL A 46 -14.03 -40.41 -3.26
CA VAL A 46 -14.07 -39.33 -4.25
C VAL A 46 -13.49 -38.01 -3.68
N VAL A 47 -13.90 -37.63 -2.46
CA VAL A 47 -13.38 -36.44 -1.79
C VAL A 47 -11.88 -36.58 -1.47
N LEU A 48 -11.43 -37.78 -1.10
CA LEU A 48 -10.00 -38.04 -0.82
C LEU A 48 -9.14 -37.86 -2.07
N LEU A 49 -9.57 -38.43 -3.18
CA LEU A 49 -8.86 -38.35 -4.46
C LEU A 49 -8.88 -36.93 -5.05
N ALA A 50 -10.01 -36.24 -4.95
CA ALA A 50 -10.19 -34.89 -5.48
C ALA A 50 -9.39 -33.87 -4.67
N SER A 51 -9.43 -33.93 -3.36
CA SER A 51 -8.89 -32.88 -2.49
C SER A 51 -7.38 -32.65 -2.61
N GLY A 52 -6.61 -33.68 -3.00
CA GLY A 52 -5.15 -33.59 -3.13
C GLY A 52 -4.66 -32.83 -4.36
N ARG A 53 -5.53 -32.63 -5.36
CA ARG A 53 -5.14 -32.12 -6.70
C ARG A 53 -5.86 -30.84 -7.12
N ILE A 54 -6.49 -30.14 -6.17
CA ILE A 54 -7.05 -28.81 -6.40
C ILE A 54 -5.99 -27.79 -6.04
N GLU A 55 -5.67 -26.91 -6.97
CA GLU A 55 -4.79 -25.78 -6.76
C GLU A 55 -5.61 -24.50 -6.63
N VAL A 56 -5.23 -23.68 -5.65
CA VAL A 56 -5.73 -22.32 -5.50
C VAL A 56 -4.57 -21.38 -5.63
N SER A 57 -4.76 -20.33 -6.36
CA SER A 57 -3.85 -19.21 -6.44
C SER A 57 -4.64 -17.90 -6.33
N LEU A 58 -4.01 -16.91 -5.70
CA LEU A 58 -4.55 -15.58 -5.55
C LEU A 58 -3.76 -14.63 -6.41
N SER A 59 -4.47 -13.73 -7.08
CA SER A 59 -3.83 -12.61 -7.77
C SER A 59 -4.58 -11.32 -7.44
N SER A 60 -3.83 -10.23 -7.27
CA SER A 60 -4.42 -8.90 -7.17
C SER A 60 -4.21 -8.17 -8.48
N ARG A 61 -5.26 -7.47 -8.94
CA ARG A 61 -5.18 -6.56 -10.09
C ARG A 61 -4.58 -5.21 -9.72
N SER A 62 -4.31 -4.99 -8.43
CA SER A 62 -3.67 -3.77 -7.95
C SER A 62 -2.25 -3.64 -8.50
N ARG A 63 -1.79 -2.39 -8.60
CA ARG A 63 -0.43 -2.09 -9.03
C ARG A 63 0.57 -2.81 -8.13
N ARG A 64 1.62 -3.35 -8.72
CA ARG A 64 2.70 -4.02 -7.97
C ARG A 64 3.94 -3.15 -7.93
N VAL A 65 4.52 -3.06 -6.74
CA VAL A 65 5.79 -2.40 -6.49
C VAL A 65 6.69 -3.41 -5.77
N ASP A 66 7.87 -3.67 -6.28
CA ASP A 66 8.80 -4.67 -5.75
C ASP A 66 8.15 -6.06 -5.53
N GLY A 67 7.25 -6.46 -6.43
CA GLY A 67 6.52 -7.74 -6.34
C GLY A 67 5.35 -7.76 -5.36
N THR A 68 5.16 -6.72 -4.53
CA THR A 68 4.06 -6.59 -3.58
C THR A 68 2.90 -5.83 -4.22
N ALA A 69 1.67 -6.32 -4.03
CA ALA A 69 0.48 -5.59 -4.45
C ALA A 69 0.29 -4.36 -3.56
N LEU A 70 0.01 -3.21 -4.16
CA LEU A 70 -0.14 -1.95 -3.47
C LEU A 70 -1.58 -1.47 -3.57
N THR A 71 -2.15 -1.11 -2.44
CA THR A 71 -3.49 -0.51 -2.32
C THR A 71 -3.46 0.61 -1.28
N ALA A 72 -4.58 1.27 -1.04
CA ALA A 72 -4.71 2.29 -0.01
C ALA A 72 -5.85 1.95 0.96
N VAL A 73 -5.80 2.52 2.16
CA VAL A 73 -6.89 2.42 3.14
C VAL A 73 -8.19 2.94 2.52
N GLY A 74 -9.28 2.18 2.65
CA GLY A 74 -10.58 2.51 2.10
C GLY A 74 -10.75 2.25 0.60
N ALA A 75 -9.68 1.95 -0.13
CA ALA A 75 -9.76 1.67 -1.56
C ALA A 75 -10.25 0.25 -1.84
N GLU A 76 -11.13 0.11 -2.83
CA GLU A 76 -11.56 -1.18 -3.30
C GLU A 76 -10.39 -1.94 -3.94
N THR A 77 -10.05 -3.07 -3.37
CA THR A 77 -8.93 -3.92 -3.80
C THR A 77 -9.48 -5.20 -4.41
N PRO A 78 -9.48 -5.31 -5.74
CA PRO A 78 -9.92 -6.52 -6.41
C PRO A 78 -8.86 -7.63 -6.29
N ILE A 79 -9.29 -8.78 -5.80
CA ILE A 79 -8.50 -10.01 -5.68
C ILE A 79 -9.20 -11.09 -6.49
N ASP A 80 -8.50 -11.70 -7.41
CA ASP A 80 -9.03 -12.84 -8.16
C ASP A 80 -8.58 -14.14 -7.49
N VAL A 81 -9.55 -14.97 -7.14
CA VAL A 81 -9.36 -16.30 -6.58
C VAL A 81 -9.43 -17.31 -7.70
N HIS A 82 -8.29 -17.80 -8.15
CA HIS A 82 -8.21 -18.81 -9.20
C HIS A 82 -8.19 -20.19 -8.60
N VAL A 83 -9.08 -21.06 -9.08
CA VAL A 83 -9.13 -22.47 -8.67
C VAL A 83 -8.97 -23.34 -9.89
N ARG A 84 -8.06 -24.30 -9.81
CA ARG A 84 -7.79 -25.25 -10.88
C ARG A 84 -7.97 -26.69 -10.39
N ASN A 85 -8.82 -27.42 -11.07
CA ASN A 85 -8.98 -28.85 -10.88
C ASN A 85 -7.94 -29.64 -11.70
N ARG A 86 -6.95 -30.26 -11.05
CA ARG A 86 -5.98 -31.12 -11.74
C ARG A 86 -6.38 -32.59 -11.77
N THR A 87 -7.57 -32.92 -11.28
CA THR A 87 -8.06 -34.29 -11.31
C THR A 87 -8.67 -34.63 -12.68
N PRO A 88 -8.66 -35.93 -13.07
CA PRO A 88 -9.39 -36.38 -14.24
C PRO A 88 -10.91 -36.51 -13.98
N LEU A 89 -11.37 -36.26 -12.74
CA LEU A 89 -12.76 -36.37 -12.34
C LEU A 89 -13.36 -34.96 -12.11
N PRO A 90 -14.65 -34.77 -12.43
CA PRO A 90 -15.34 -33.56 -12.05
C PRO A 90 -15.47 -33.46 -10.54
N ILE A 91 -15.44 -32.25 -10.03
CA ILE A 91 -15.60 -31.92 -8.60
C ILE A 91 -16.95 -31.23 -8.46
N GLY A 92 -17.73 -31.66 -7.47
CA GLY A 92 -18.97 -30.97 -7.10
C GLY A 92 -18.73 -29.55 -6.58
N SER A 93 -19.79 -28.89 -6.13
CA SER A 93 -19.68 -27.57 -5.53
C SER A 93 -18.72 -27.60 -4.34
N PHE A 94 -17.95 -26.52 -4.19
CA PHE A 94 -16.99 -26.37 -3.10
C PHE A 94 -17.00 -24.92 -2.59
N ALA A 95 -16.47 -24.71 -1.39
CA ALA A 95 -16.30 -23.38 -0.83
C ALA A 95 -14.80 -23.09 -0.65
N VAL A 96 -14.41 -21.86 -0.95
CA VAL A 96 -13.09 -21.31 -0.66
C VAL A 96 -13.23 -20.34 0.50
N GLU A 97 -12.68 -20.71 1.64
CA GLU A 97 -12.66 -19.91 2.86
C GLU A 97 -11.33 -19.17 2.90
N ILE A 98 -11.39 -17.85 2.97
CA ILE A 98 -10.24 -16.95 2.88
C ILE A 98 -10.12 -16.25 4.22
N ALA A 99 -9.05 -16.54 4.94
CA ALA A 99 -8.69 -15.86 6.18
C ALA A 99 -7.85 -14.62 5.86
N MET A 100 -8.29 -13.48 6.35
CA MET A 100 -7.63 -12.19 6.14
C MET A 100 -6.97 -11.73 7.44
N GLU A 101 -5.96 -10.87 7.29
CA GLU A 101 -5.32 -10.21 8.41
C GLU A 101 -6.20 -9.10 8.97
N ASP A 102 -6.07 -8.84 10.27
CA ASP A 102 -6.80 -7.76 10.93
C ASP A 102 -6.54 -6.42 10.25
N GLY A 103 -7.64 -5.70 9.95
CA GLY A 103 -7.56 -4.43 9.23
C GLY A 103 -7.48 -4.54 7.71
N PHE A 104 -7.26 -5.73 7.14
CA PHE A 104 -7.35 -5.93 5.70
C PHE A 104 -8.79 -6.18 5.25
N GLY A 105 -9.55 -6.90 6.05
CA GLY A 105 -10.98 -7.17 5.82
C GLY A 105 -11.47 -8.36 6.64
N PRO A 106 -12.79 -8.57 6.66
CA PRO A 106 -13.34 -9.75 7.31
C PRO A 106 -13.08 -11.01 6.50
N ASP A 107 -12.97 -12.15 7.19
CA ASP A 107 -12.91 -13.45 6.55
C ASP A 107 -14.05 -13.64 5.55
N ARG A 108 -13.74 -14.23 4.42
CA ARG A 108 -14.71 -14.45 3.33
C ARG A 108 -14.82 -15.92 2.97
N SER A 109 -16.04 -16.34 2.65
CA SER A 109 -16.32 -17.66 2.11
C SER A 109 -16.98 -17.51 0.75
N LEU A 110 -16.32 -18.00 -0.27
CA LEU A 110 -16.80 -18.00 -1.66
C LEU A 110 -17.29 -19.40 -2.02
N ARG A 111 -18.57 -19.53 -2.34
CA ARG A 111 -19.10 -20.76 -2.93
C ARG A 111 -18.87 -20.75 -4.42
N MET A 112 -18.21 -21.77 -4.90
CA MET A 112 -17.95 -21.96 -6.33
C MET A 112 -18.75 -23.13 -6.87
N PRO A 113 -19.22 -23.04 -8.10
CA PRO A 113 -19.87 -24.18 -8.77
C PRO A 113 -18.87 -25.32 -8.94
N GLY A 114 -19.38 -26.50 -9.25
CA GLY A 114 -18.51 -27.65 -9.54
C GLY A 114 -17.62 -27.38 -10.75
N LEU A 115 -16.42 -27.93 -10.72
CA LEU A 115 -15.45 -27.83 -11.80
C LEU A 115 -15.35 -29.15 -12.57
N SER A 116 -15.43 -29.08 -13.87
CA SER A 116 -15.16 -30.20 -14.77
C SER A 116 -13.73 -30.72 -14.59
N ALA A 117 -13.45 -31.92 -15.08
CA ALA A 117 -12.12 -32.47 -15.06
C ALA A 117 -11.11 -31.53 -15.76
N ARG A 118 -9.98 -31.26 -15.11
CA ARG A 118 -8.90 -30.40 -15.61
C ARG A 118 -9.30 -28.94 -15.92
N ALA A 119 -10.51 -28.52 -15.54
CA ALA A 119 -10.99 -27.16 -15.71
C ALA A 119 -10.39 -26.19 -14.66
N HIS A 120 -10.49 -24.92 -14.98
CA HIS A 120 -10.17 -23.84 -14.05
C HIS A 120 -11.31 -22.82 -14.03
N ASP A 121 -11.45 -22.13 -12.92
CA ASP A 121 -12.41 -21.05 -12.75
C ASP A 121 -11.81 -19.95 -11.88
N ALA A 122 -12.35 -18.74 -11.97
CA ALA A 122 -11.89 -17.61 -11.18
C ALA A 122 -13.09 -16.83 -10.64
N ALA A 123 -13.05 -16.52 -9.36
CA ALA A 123 -14.06 -15.70 -8.70
C ALA A 123 -13.43 -14.38 -8.22
N PRO A 124 -14.01 -13.22 -8.56
CA PRO A 124 -13.55 -11.95 -8.05
C PRO A 124 -14.00 -11.76 -6.59
N LEU A 125 -13.11 -11.20 -5.80
CA LEU A 125 -13.34 -10.79 -4.42
C LEU A 125 -12.91 -9.33 -4.30
N VAL A 126 -13.74 -8.47 -3.75
CA VAL A 126 -13.39 -7.08 -3.45
C VAL A 126 -13.24 -6.92 -1.95
N VAL A 127 -12.13 -6.33 -1.54
CA VAL A 127 -11.79 -6.05 -0.15
C VAL A 127 -11.45 -4.57 -0.03
N SER A 128 -11.89 -3.94 1.07
CA SER A 128 -11.57 -2.55 1.38
C SER A 128 -10.81 -2.52 2.71
N PRO A 129 -9.47 -2.42 2.69
CA PRO A 129 -8.67 -2.37 3.90
C PRO A 129 -9.02 -1.16 4.76
N THR A 130 -9.05 -1.35 6.09
CA THR A 130 -9.38 -0.30 7.05
C THR A 130 -8.17 0.25 7.80
N ARG A 131 -7.05 -0.46 7.76
CA ARG A 131 -5.79 -0.05 8.42
C ARG A 131 -4.63 -0.15 7.45
N ARG A 132 -3.70 0.81 7.54
CA ARG A 132 -2.44 0.74 6.79
C ARG A 132 -1.53 -0.38 7.34
N GLY A 133 -0.64 -0.85 6.53
CA GLY A 133 0.35 -1.84 6.95
C GLY A 133 0.67 -2.86 5.87
N MET A 134 1.58 -3.75 6.20
CA MET A 134 1.83 -4.95 5.40
C MET A 134 0.85 -6.01 5.85
N SER A 135 -0.24 -6.18 5.11
CA SER A 135 -1.32 -7.10 5.44
C SER A 135 -1.78 -7.89 4.20
N GLY A 136 -2.86 -8.62 4.29
CA GLY A 136 -3.39 -9.33 3.13
C GLY A 136 -4.12 -10.62 3.49
N VAL A 137 -4.04 -11.61 2.59
CA VAL A 137 -4.60 -12.94 2.80
C VAL A 137 -3.56 -13.81 3.51
N VAL A 138 -3.89 -14.24 4.71
CA VAL A 138 -3.01 -15.07 5.57
C VAL A 138 -3.08 -16.53 5.17
N ASP A 139 -4.31 -17.02 4.91
CA ASP A 139 -4.54 -18.41 4.63
C ASP A 139 -5.80 -18.64 3.79
N VAL A 140 -5.78 -19.72 3.03
CA VAL A 140 -6.92 -20.13 2.22
C VAL A 140 -7.23 -21.60 2.46
N HIS A 141 -8.47 -21.86 2.82
CA HIS A 141 -8.98 -23.21 3.00
C HIS A 141 -9.96 -23.56 1.89
N ILE A 142 -9.87 -24.76 1.36
CA ILE A 142 -10.89 -25.29 0.46
C ILE A 142 -11.71 -26.31 1.21
N ARG A 143 -13.01 -26.13 1.19
CA ARG A 143 -13.99 -27.07 1.68
C ARG A 143 -14.69 -27.73 0.51
N ILE A 144 -14.45 -29.02 0.36
CA ILE A 144 -15.02 -29.83 -0.71
C ILE A 144 -16.09 -30.72 -0.10
N ASP A 145 -17.28 -30.64 -0.67
CA ASP A 145 -18.40 -31.51 -0.34
C ASP A 145 -18.42 -32.69 -1.31
N GLY A 146 -18.51 -33.89 -0.78
CA GLY A 146 -18.61 -35.11 -1.56
C GLY A 146 -19.98 -35.27 -2.22
N PRO A 147 -20.13 -36.24 -3.13
CA PRO A 147 -21.42 -36.56 -3.73
C PRO A 147 -22.52 -36.69 -2.67
N PHE A 148 -23.68 -36.12 -2.97
CA PHE A 148 -24.85 -36.09 -2.07
C PHE A 148 -24.62 -35.36 -0.74
N GLY A 149 -23.50 -34.67 -0.57
CA GLY A 149 -23.15 -33.96 0.67
C GLY A 149 -22.92 -34.90 1.88
N LEU A 150 -22.57 -36.14 1.65
CA LEU A 150 -22.41 -37.11 2.73
C LEU A 150 -21.12 -36.97 3.53
N VAL A 151 -20.07 -36.49 2.89
CA VAL A 151 -18.74 -36.26 3.48
C VAL A 151 -18.20 -34.91 3.07
N THR A 152 -17.59 -34.21 4.03
CA THR A 152 -16.92 -32.92 3.78
C THR A 152 -15.45 -33.02 4.17
N ARG A 153 -14.59 -32.37 3.39
CA ARG A 153 -13.17 -32.22 3.70
C ARG A 153 -12.73 -30.79 3.53
N THR A 154 -12.16 -30.23 4.60
CA THR A 154 -11.46 -28.93 4.55
C THR A 154 -9.96 -29.19 4.43
N ARG A 155 -9.30 -28.46 3.54
CA ARG A 155 -7.87 -28.52 3.31
C ARG A 155 -7.28 -27.12 3.27
N LYS A 156 -6.19 -26.93 4.00
CA LYS A 156 -5.35 -25.73 3.91
C LYS A 156 -4.53 -25.76 2.61
N THR A 157 -4.52 -24.64 1.87
CA THR A 157 -3.80 -24.57 0.59
C THR A 157 -2.41 -23.97 0.73
N GLY A 158 -2.14 -23.24 1.82
CA GLY A 158 -0.89 -22.51 2.03
C GLY A 158 -0.72 -21.30 1.10
N CYS A 159 -1.77 -20.92 0.37
CA CYS A 159 -1.76 -19.75 -0.50
C CYS A 159 -1.84 -18.49 0.37
N ARG A 160 -0.94 -17.54 0.11
CA ARG A 160 -0.89 -16.24 0.77
C ARG A 160 -0.78 -15.15 -0.27
N LEU A 161 -1.31 -13.99 0.02
CA LEU A 161 -1.19 -12.81 -0.83
C LEU A 161 -0.83 -11.61 0.05
N PRO A 162 0.45 -11.25 0.14
CA PRO A 162 0.85 -10.04 0.84
C PRO A 162 0.44 -8.81 0.02
N VAL A 163 -0.13 -7.83 0.70
CA VAL A 163 -0.57 -6.56 0.12
C VAL A 163 -0.05 -5.44 1.00
N ALA A 164 0.58 -4.45 0.40
CA ALA A 164 0.93 -3.21 1.08
C ALA A 164 -0.27 -2.27 1.04
N VAL A 165 -0.80 -1.94 2.20
CA VAL A 165 -1.90 -0.99 2.35
C VAL A 165 -1.32 0.35 2.75
N ALA A 166 -1.21 1.26 1.78
CA ALA A 166 -0.72 2.61 1.97
C ALA A 166 -1.79 3.50 2.64
N VAL A 167 -1.36 4.65 3.14
CA VAL A 167 -2.29 5.72 3.53
C VAL A 167 -3.05 6.23 2.30
N PRO A 168 -4.28 6.76 2.48
CA PRO A 168 -5.02 7.37 1.39
C PRO A 168 -4.29 8.61 0.86
N ASP A 169 -4.44 8.89 -0.44
CA ASP A 169 -3.89 10.09 -1.04
C ASP A 169 -4.63 11.32 -0.50
N GLN A 170 -3.95 12.11 0.30
CA GLN A 170 -4.48 13.34 0.87
C GLN A 170 -3.62 14.53 0.45
N ARG A 171 -4.22 15.72 0.41
CA ARG A 171 -3.50 16.97 0.14
C ARG A 171 -3.45 17.79 1.40
N LEU A 172 -2.25 18.08 1.87
CA LEU A 172 -2.06 19.02 2.96
C LEU A 172 -2.11 20.46 2.41
N PRO A 173 -2.71 21.41 3.14
CA PRO A 173 -2.64 22.82 2.80
C PRO A 173 -1.24 23.37 3.10
N LEU A 174 -0.20 22.86 2.41
CA LEU A 174 1.15 23.36 2.57
C LEU A 174 1.23 24.77 1.97
N THR A 175 1.38 25.76 2.84
CA THR A 175 1.65 27.14 2.47
C THR A 175 3.12 27.28 2.10
N GLY A 176 3.39 27.50 0.84
CA GLY A 176 4.72 27.76 0.32
C GLY A 176 4.79 27.40 -1.15
N SER A 177 4.81 28.40 -2.02
CA SER A 177 5.15 28.17 -3.41
C SER A 177 6.68 28.04 -3.53
N PRO A 178 7.20 27.08 -4.31
CA PRO A 178 8.65 26.98 -4.56
C PRO A 178 9.24 28.30 -5.08
N ARG A 179 8.39 29.14 -5.65
CA ARG A 179 8.79 30.42 -6.20
C ARG A 179 8.98 31.56 -5.18
N SER A 180 8.53 31.38 -3.92
CA SER A 180 8.62 32.47 -2.92
C SER A 180 9.80 32.35 -1.97
N SER A 181 10.50 31.21 -1.92
CA SER A 181 11.62 30.98 -0.99
C SER A 181 12.98 30.72 -1.68
N ALA A 182 12.97 30.62 -2.99
CA ALA A 182 14.22 30.50 -3.73
C ALA A 182 14.85 31.85 -3.91
N GLN A 183 15.82 32.14 -3.06
CA GLN A 183 16.92 33.11 -3.20
C GLN A 183 16.60 34.59 -3.22
N PRO A 184 17.39 35.39 -2.48
CA PRO A 184 17.65 36.76 -2.83
C PRO A 184 18.64 36.76 -4.01
N MET A 185 18.33 36.15 -5.13
CA MET A 185 18.93 36.51 -6.41
C MET A 185 18.08 37.59 -7.02
N ASP A 186 18.61 38.78 -6.95
CA ASP A 186 18.25 39.99 -7.68
C ASP A 186 16.89 39.93 -8.43
N SER A 187 15.83 40.25 -7.69
CA SER A 187 14.48 40.48 -8.21
C SER A 187 14.36 41.60 -9.23
N ARG A 188 15.48 42.17 -9.67
CA ARG A 188 15.52 43.23 -10.68
C ARG A 188 15.43 42.73 -12.11
N HIS A 189 15.56 41.42 -12.37
CA HIS A 189 15.49 40.86 -13.72
C HIS A 189 14.18 40.16 -14.08
N LEU A 190 13.23 39.99 -13.13
CA LEU A 190 11.98 39.27 -13.34
C LEU A 190 10.81 40.11 -13.86
N MET A 191 11.01 41.39 -14.10
CA MET A 191 9.96 42.27 -14.65
C MET A 191 10.31 42.83 -16.04
N ARG A 192 10.49 41.94 -17.00
CA ARG A 192 10.25 42.33 -18.41
C ARG A 192 10.13 41.14 -19.33
N GLY A 193 8.88 40.80 -19.64
CA GLY A 193 8.54 40.30 -20.97
C GLY A 193 8.70 38.84 -21.26
N THR A 194 7.56 38.17 -21.36
CA THR A 194 7.25 37.13 -22.35
C THR A 194 8.36 36.16 -22.77
N SER A 195 8.12 34.91 -22.40
CA SER A 195 8.54 33.70 -23.15
C SER A 195 9.91 33.77 -23.80
N THR A 196 10.88 33.18 -23.17
CA THR A 196 11.91 32.40 -23.87
C THR A 196 12.92 31.91 -22.85
N LEU A 197 13.04 30.59 -22.73
CA LEU A 197 14.22 29.82 -22.29
C LEU A 197 15.26 30.65 -21.52
N ASP A 198 15.35 30.48 -20.21
CA ASP A 198 16.37 31.09 -19.38
C ASP A 198 17.75 30.61 -19.82
N PHE A 199 18.42 31.47 -20.60
CA PHE A 199 19.82 31.26 -20.96
C PHE A 199 20.67 32.19 -20.13
N HIS A 200 21.68 31.65 -19.46
CA HIS A 200 22.79 32.45 -18.95
C HIS A 200 23.79 32.65 -20.09
N THR A 201 24.28 33.89 -20.24
CA THR A 201 25.38 34.18 -21.16
C THR A 201 26.69 34.18 -20.37
N ARG A 202 27.65 33.36 -20.79
CA ARG A 202 29.03 33.37 -20.28
C ARG A 202 30.00 33.72 -21.36
N GLU A 203 31.21 34.09 -21.00
CA GLU A 203 32.29 34.32 -21.96
C GLU A 203 32.60 33.06 -22.77
N TYR A 204 32.89 33.23 -24.03
CA TYR A 204 33.30 32.19 -24.94
C TYR A 204 34.67 31.61 -24.54
N VAL A 205 34.76 30.32 -24.43
CA VAL A 205 36.02 29.59 -24.21
C VAL A 205 36.36 28.84 -25.50
N PRO A 206 37.64 28.83 -25.96
CA PRO A 206 38.04 28.05 -27.14
C PRO A 206 37.61 26.59 -27.02
N GLY A 207 36.73 26.14 -27.92
CA GLY A 207 36.10 24.82 -27.90
C GLY A 207 34.58 24.85 -27.78
N ASP A 208 33.98 25.99 -27.44
CA ASP A 208 32.53 26.17 -27.45
C ASP A 208 31.96 26.19 -28.86
N ASP A 209 30.74 25.66 -29.05
CA ASP A 209 30.05 25.75 -30.34
C ASP A 209 29.66 27.18 -30.71
N ILE A 210 30.22 27.70 -31.78
CA ILE A 210 30.02 29.04 -32.34
C ILE A 210 28.52 29.30 -32.63
N ARG A 211 27.74 28.27 -32.85
CA ARG A 211 26.28 28.37 -33.10
C ARG A 211 25.50 28.86 -31.87
N HIS A 212 26.07 28.76 -30.71
CA HIS A 212 25.47 29.20 -29.46
C HIS A 212 25.89 30.60 -29.04
N ILE A 213 26.61 31.35 -29.89
CA ILE A 213 27.00 32.74 -29.61
C ILE A 213 25.74 33.62 -29.50
N HIS A 214 25.64 34.35 -28.40
CA HIS A 214 24.58 35.35 -28.19
C HIS A 214 25.02 36.72 -28.69
N TRP A 215 24.81 36.95 -29.97
CA TRP A 215 25.26 38.16 -30.66
C TRP A 215 24.83 39.47 -30.00
N ALA A 216 23.65 39.52 -29.40
CA ALA A 216 23.16 40.71 -28.71
C ALA A 216 23.96 41.06 -27.44
N SER A 217 24.39 40.04 -26.66
CA SER A 217 25.27 40.26 -25.51
C SER A 217 26.70 40.54 -25.93
N THR A 218 27.19 39.85 -26.96
CA THR A 218 28.51 40.06 -27.56
C THR A 218 28.63 41.52 -28.05
N ALA A 219 27.63 42.05 -28.75
CA ALA A 219 27.63 43.45 -29.23
C ALA A 219 27.58 44.47 -28.10
N ARG A 220 27.00 44.12 -26.94
CA ARG A 220 26.89 45.04 -25.80
C ARG A 220 28.15 45.05 -24.92
N LEU A 221 28.78 43.89 -24.76
CA LEU A 221 29.91 43.68 -23.85
C LEU A 221 31.26 43.81 -24.56
N GLY A 222 31.28 43.65 -25.90
CA GLY A 222 32.51 43.68 -26.69
C GLY A 222 33.29 42.37 -26.69
N GLU A 223 32.82 41.34 -25.98
CA GLU A 223 33.45 40.03 -25.84
C GLU A 223 32.50 38.96 -26.31
N LEU A 224 33.04 37.88 -26.91
CA LEU A 224 32.19 36.79 -27.39
C LEU A 224 31.47 36.11 -26.22
N MET A 225 30.14 36.13 -26.28
CA MET A 225 29.27 35.53 -25.26
C MET A 225 28.51 34.33 -25.82
N VAL A 226 28.53 33.21 -25.11
CA VAL A 226 27.83 31.96 -25.47
C VAL A 226 26.59 31.80 -24.61
N ARG A 227 25.51 31.34 -25.23
CA ARG A 227 24.30 30.91 -24.51
C ARG A 227 24.58 29.57 -23.87
N GLU A 228 24.56 29.53 -22.56
CA GLU A 228 24.52 28.30 -21.78
C GLU A 228 23.08 28.07 -21.32
N ARG A 229 22.53 26.89 -21.60
CA ARG A 229 21.24 26.51 -21.01
C ARG A 229 21.45 26.44 -19.51
N ALA A 230 20.69 27.26 -18.75
CA ALA A 230 20.59 27.00 -17.33
C ALA A 230 20.12 25.53 -17.17
N HIS A 231 20.91 24.70 -16.55
CA HIS A 231 20.43 23.41 -16.10
C HIS A 231 19.31 23.76 -15.10
N GLU A 232 18.07 23.46 -15.44
CA GLU A 232 17.01 23.47 -14.45
C GLU A 232 17.38 22.39 -13.43
N GLU A 233 18.07 22.80 -12.37
CA GLU A 233 18.30 21.92 -11.25
C GLU A 233 16.94 21.54 -10.67
N THR A 234 16.57 20.29 -10.78
CA THR A 234 15.34 19.77 -10.18
C THR A 234 15.36 20.07 -8.68
N PRO A 235 14.38 20.81 -8.16
CA PRO A 235 14.38 21.17 -6.75
C PRO A 235 14.34 19.91 -5.87
N LEU A 236 15.23 19.84 -4.89
CA LEU A 236 15.30 18.71 -3.94
C LEU A 236 14.50 19.02 -2.69
N ALA A 237 13.47 18.24 -2.41
CA ALA A 237 12.72 18.28 -1.16
C ALA A 237 13.14 17.15 -0.21
N VAL A 238 13.04 17.38 1.09
CA VAL A 238 13.31 16.37 2.10
C VAL A 238 12.11 16.25 3.03
N VAL A 239 11.67 15.02 3.33
CA VAL A 239 10.64 14.76 4.33
C VAL A 239 11.26 13.88 5.41
N LEU A 240 11.13 14.31 6.67
CA LEU A 240 11.59 13.58 7.86
C LEU A 240 10.35 13.09 8.60
N LEU A 241 10.19 11.78 8.72
CA LEU A 241 9.09 11.14 9.45
C LEU A 241 9.64 10.43 10.67
N ASP A 242 9.28 10.94 11.84
CA ASP A 242 9.67 10.42 13.14
C ASP A 242 8.43 10.12 13.98
N THR A 243 8.26 8.88 14.38
CA THR A 243 7.11 8.44 15.19
C THR A 243 7.52 7.96 16.57
N LEU A 244 8.71 8.41 17.05
CA LEU A 244 9.14 8.12 18.39
C LEU A 244 8.32 8.94 19.39
N GLY A 245 7.66 8.25 20.31
CA GLY A 245 6.87 8.86 21.38
C GLY A 245 5.78 7.93 21.91
N PRO A 246 5.05 8.35 22.94
CA PRO A 246 3.93 7.60 23.47
C PRO A 246 2.77 7.61 22.48
N ASP A 247 2.40 6.43 21.99
CA ASP A 247 1.28 6.23 21.06
C ASP A 247 0.65 4.85 21.32
N PRO A 248 -0.13 4.71 22.41
CA PRO A 248 -0.63 3.42 22.87
C PRO A 248 -1.53 2.72 21.84
N ASP A 249 -2.23 3.49 21.02
CA ASP A 249 -3.19 2.98 20.04
C ASP A 249 -2.65 2.96 18.61
N GLY A 250 -1.44 3.46 18.36
CA GLY A 250 -0.83 3.59 17.04
C GLY A 250 -1.49 4.65 16.13
N HIS A 251 -2.41 5.42 16.68
CA HIS A 251 -3.21 6.40 15.93
C HIS A 251 -2.40 7.63 15.55
N GLY A 252 -1.57 8.10 16.47
CA GLY A 252 -0.67 9.23 16.25
C GLY A 252 0.34 8.94 15.15
N ALA A 253 0.93 7.74 15.17
CA ALA A 253 1.84 7.31 14.10
C ALA A 253 1.13 7.26 12.74
N ASP A 254 -0.11 6.79 12.66
CA ASP A 254 -0.89 6.78 11.41
C ASP A 254 -1.14 8.18 10.87
N ILE A 255 -1.41 9.14 11.75
CA ILE A 255 -1.57 10.57 11.41
C ILE A 255 -0.25 11.13 10.87
N ALA A 256 0.87 10.92 11.58
CA ALA A 256 2.18 11.41 11.16
C ALA A 256 2.61 10.84 9.80
N VAL A 257 2.40 9.52 9.59
CA VAL A 257 2.68 8.85 8.31
C VAL A 257 1.83 9.42 7.19
N THR A 258 0.54 9.68 7.45
CA THR A 258 -0.35 10.26 6.44
C THR A 258 0.08 11.67 6.07
N ALA A 259 0.46 12.49 7.07
CA ALA A 259 1.00 13.83 6.83
C ALA A 259 2.31 13.79 6.01
N ALA A 260 3.23 12.90 6.36
CA ALA A 260 4.49 12.75 5.65
C ALA A 260 4.30 12.28 4.21
N ALA A 261 3.42 11.29 3.98
CA ALA A 261 3.09 10.81 2.65
C ALA A 261 2.43 11.90 1.81
N ALA A 262 1.49 12.66 2.38
CA ALA A 262 0.83 13.76 1.69
C ALA A 262 1.82 14.88 1.34
N ALA A 263 2.73 15.25 2.26
CA ALA A 263 3.80 16.20 2.00
C ALA A 263 4.72 15.71 0.86
N ALA A 264 5.14 14.46 0.92
CA ALA A 264 6.00 13.83 -0.08
C ALA A 264 5.32 13.82 -1.47
N MET A 265 4.05 13.41 -1.54
CA MET A 265 3.29 13.41 -2.80
C MET A 265 3.17 14.82 -3.39
N GLN A 266 2.93 15.82 -2.55
CA GLN A 266 2.81 17.20 -3.00
C GLN A 266 4.13 17.74 -3.57
N GLN A 267 5.29 17.32 -3.05
CA GLN A 267 6.58 17.69 -3.64
C GLN A 267 6.80 16.98 -4.99
N LEU A 268 6.45 15.71 -5.08
CA LEU A 268 6.53 14.97 -6.34
C LEU A 268 5.54 15.49 -7.41
N ASP A 269 4.40 16.07 -7.00
CA ASP A 269 3.46 16.73 -7.91
C ASP A 269 4.00 18.07 -8.46
N ARG A 270 5.02 18.63 -7.80
CA ARG A 270 5.76 19.84 -8.23
C ARG A 270 7.01 19.50 -9.03
N ASP A 271 7.15 18.25 -9.47
CA ASP A 271 8.32 17.70 -10.18
C ASP A 271 9.64 17.86 -9.40
N ALA A 272 9.56 17.91 -8.06
CA ALA A 272 10.74 17.92 -7.21
C ALA A 272 11.28 16.49 -7.00
N ASP A 273 12.61 16.38 -6.91
CA ASP A 273 13.23 15.18 -6.35
C ASP A 273 13.00 15.16 -4.84
N LEU A 274 12.79 13.98 -4.29
CA LEU A 274 12.42 13.80 -2.89
C LEU A 274 13.37 12.82 -2.20
N ILE A 275 13.79 13.19 -0.99
CA ILE A 275 14.38 12.27 -0.03
C ILE A 275 13.40 12.14 1.13
N LEU A 276 12.86 10.93 1.34
CA LEU A 276 12.03 10.61 2.49
C LEU A 276 12.88 9.81 3.49
N HIS A 277 13.05 10.34 4.70
CA HIS A 277 13.54 9.59 5.85
C HIS A 277 12.35 9.14 6.68
N SER A 278 12.11 7.84 6.70
CA SER A 278 11.02 7.16 7.41
C SER A 278 11.65 6.36 8.55
N GLY A 279 11.80 6.99 9.72
CA GLY A 279 12.69 6.45 10.75
C GLY A 279 14.13 6.34 10.23
N ASP A 280 14.72 5.17 10.34
CA ASP A 280 16.06 4.83 9.84
C ASP A 280 16.12 4.53 8.33
N VAL A 281 14.97 4.37 7.69
CA VAL A 281 14.87 4.07 6.25
C VAL A 281 14.96 5.34 5.42
N ARG A 282 15.85 5.35 4.42
CA ARG A 282 15.96 6.43 3.44
C ARG A 282 15.42 6.00 2.09
N VAL A 283 14.44 6.72 1.57
CA VAL A 283 13.85 6.53 0.24
C VAL A 283 14.16 7.72 -0.64
N ASN A 284 14.81 7.50 -1.78
CA ASN A 284 14.96 8.51 -2.81
C ASN A 284 13.83 8.32 -3.84
N ALA A 285 13.09 9.37 -4.12
CA ALA A 285 11.89 9.30 -4.93
C ALA A 285 11.84 10.43 -5.96
N SER A 286 11.46 10.10 -7.19
CA SER A 286 11.24 11.06 -8.27
C SER A 286 10.14 10.58 -9.20
N GLY A 287 9.32 11.47 -9.71
CA GLY A 287 8.25 11.18 -10.65
C GLY A 287 7.29 10.09 -10.22
N GLY A 288 6.74 9.34 -11.16
CA GLY A 288 5.72 8.31 -10.90
C GLY A 288 6.20 7.12 -10.08
N ARG A 289 7.45 6.67 -10.28
CA ARG A 289 8.05 5.60 -9.49
C ARG A 289 8.29 6.03 -8.05
N GLY A 290 8.64 7.30 -7.86
CA GLY A 290 8.80 7.90 -6.55
C GLY A 290 7.50 7.90 -5.74
N ARG A 291 6.36 8.19 -6.37
CA ARG A 291 5.05 8.10 -5.72
C ARG A 291 4.76 6.69 -5.20
N ASP A 292 5.06 5.67 -6.01
CA ASP A 292 4.88 4.28 -5.59
C ASP A 292 5.80 3.90 -4.43
N ALA A 293 7.04 4.37 -4.45
CA ALA A 293 7.99 4.14 -3.36
C ALA A 293 7.52 4.78 -2.04
N VAL A 294 7.02 6.02 -2.09
CA VAL A 294 6.44 6.71 -0.93
C VAL A 294 5.21 5.96 -0.39
N ARG A 295 4.31 5.51 -1.26
CA ARG A 295 3.14 4.71 -0.84
C ARG A 295 3.57 3.40 -0.19
N LEU A 296 4.52 2.68 -0.80
CA LEU A 296 5.02 1.43 -0.24
C LEU A 296 5.66 1.65 1.13
N GLU A 297 6.45 2.73 1.27
CA GLU A 297 7.07 3.07 2.54
C GLU A 297 6.04 3.47 3.60
N SER A 298 4.99 4.21 3.23
CA SER A 298 3.90 4.54 4.16
C SER A 298 3.19 3.29 4.70
N ALA A 299 3.14 2.20 3.92
CA ALA A 299 2.62 0.91 4.39
C ALA A 299 3.62 0.17 5.29
N ARG A 300 4.93 0.31 5.05
CA ARG A 300 5.99 -0.40 5.79
C ARG A 300 6.38 0.27 7.10
N HIS A 301 6.16 1.58 7.22
CA HIS A 301 6.60 2.35 8.39
C HIS A 301 6.06 1.76 9.70
N ALA A 302 6.96 1.42 10.60
CA ALA A 302 6.62 0.91 11.92
C ALA A 302 6.37 2.06 12.90
N ALA A 303 5.35 1.93 13.75
CA ALA A 303 5.16 2.88 14.86
C ALA A 303 6.38 2.86 15.80
N GLY A 304 6.76 4.02 16.32
CA GLY A 304 7.92 4.20 17.18
C GLY A 304 9.26 4.28 16.42
N ALA A 305 9.25 4.30 15.08
CA ALA A 305 10.47 4.48 14.31
C ALA A 305 11.04 5.90 14.46
N GLN A 306 12.34 5.98 14.67
CA GLN A 306 13.07 7.22 14.94
C GLN A 306 13.98 7.58 13.77
N VAL A 307 13.97 8.84 13.34
CA VAL A 307 14.99 9.39 12.45
C VAL A 307 16.29 9.53 13.25
N PRO A 308 17.43 9.00 12.76
CA PRO A 308 18.71 9.14 13.44
C PRO A 308 19.10 10.61 13.65
N ASP A 309 19.67 10.92 14.81
CA ASP A 309 20.07 12.30 15.15
C ASP A 309 21.26 12.80 14.32
N ASP A 310 21.96 11.92 13.62
CA ASP A 310 23.08 12.22 12.71
C ASP A 310 22.65 12.30 11.24
N VAL A 311 21.34 12.25 10.96
CA VAL A 311 20.84 12.36 9.59
C VAL A 311 21.33 13.64 8.92
N ARG A 312 21.87 13.49 7.71
CA ARG A 312 22.38 14.63 6.94
C ARG A 312 21.36 15.06 5.91
N VAL A 313 20.83 16.26 6.09
CA VAL A 313 20.00 16.92 5.10
C VAL A 313 20.92 17.69 4.13
N PRO A 314 20.82 17.43 2.82
CA PRO A 314 21.62 18.15 1.82
C PRO A 314 21.37 19.66 1.89
N ALA A 315 22.44 20.46 1.83
CA ALA A 315 22.33 21.92 1.81
C ALA A 315 21.62 22.44 0.53
N THR A 316 21.56 21.63 -0.51
CA THR A 316 20.83 21.88 -1.75
C THR A 316 19.31 21.67 -1.61
N ALA A 317 18.82 21.14 -0.48
CA ALA A 317 17.40 21.00 -0.25
C ALA A 317 16.72 22.39 -0.22
N TRP A 318 15.74 22.57 -1.08
CA TRP A 318 14.98 23.84 -1.10
C TRP A 318 13.90 23.88 -0.02
N HIS A 319 13.38 22.70 0.39
CA HIS A 319 12.33 22.57 1.40
C HIS A 319 12.51 21.31 2.22
N VAL A 320 12.29 21.43 3.53
CA VAL A 320 12.29 20.30 4.45
C VAL A 320 10.96 20.26 5.21
N THR A 321 10.28 19.12 5.17
CA THR A 321 9.07 18.89 5.96
C THR A 321 9.41 17.93 7.09
N ILE A 322 9.12 18.32 8.34
CA ILE A 322 9.25 17.48 9.52
C ILE A 322 7.85 17.01 9.92
N CYS A 323 7.65 15.72 9.99
CA CYS A 323 6.45 15.08 10.53
C CYS A 323 6.85 14.28 11.76
N ALA A 324 6.42 14.70 12.94
CA ALA A 324 6.79 14.09 14.20
C ALA A 324 5.58 13.83 15.08
N LEU A 325 5.71 12.81 15.95
CA LEU A 325 4.68 12.51 16.94
C LEU A 325 4.70 13.53 18.07
N THR A 326 5.89 13.90 18.54
CA THR A 326 6.09 14.80 19.70
C THR A 326 6.84 16.07 19.30
N THR A 327 6.59 17.13 20.09
CA THR A 327 7.26 18.43 19.94
C THR A 327 8.75 18.32 20.16
N ASP A 328 9.19 17.54 21.14
CA ASP A 328 10.62 17.35 21.46
C ASP A 328 11.39 16.75 20.29
N ARG A 329 10.81 15.77 19.58
CA ARG A 329 11.42 15.17 18.39
C ARG A 329 11.48 16.15 17.23
N ALA A 330 10.39 16.89 17.00
CA ALA A 330 10.37 17.90 15.95
C ALA A 330 11.43 18.99 16.20
N ASP A 331 11.64 19.41 17.45
CA ASP A 331 12.66 20.39 17.81
C ASP A 331 14.09 19.82 17.65
N ALA A 332 14.30 18.55 18.02
CA ALA A 332 15.58 17.87 17.81
C ALA A 332 15.93 17.84 16.31
N LEU A 333 14.99 17.41 15.47
CA LEU A 333 15.16 17.38 14.00
C LEU A 333 15.36 18.77 13.41
N THR A 334 14.70 19.77 13.95
CA THR A 334 14.87 21.17 13.48
C THR A 334 16.29 21.68 13.71
N ARG A 335 16.97 21.29 14.80
CA ARG A 335 18.33 21.72 15.13
C ARG A 335 19.40 21.21 14.16
N ILE A 336 19.17 20.07 13.53
CA ILE A 336 20.10 19.45 12.57
C ILE A 336 19.96 19.99 11.15
N LEU A 337 18.92 20.82 10.88
CA LEU A 337 18.70 21.35 9.55
C LEU A 337 19.73 22.43 9.19
N PRO A 338 20.12 22.49 7.89
CA PRO A 338 20.95 23.57 7.39
C PRO A 338 20.28 24.95 7.59
N LYS A 339 21.08 25.98 7.85
CA LYS A 339 20.58 27.37 7.95
C LYS A 339 20.07 27.85 6.58
N GLY A 340 18.93 28.52 6.57
CA GLY A 340 18.36 29.13 5.35
C GLY A 340 17.47 28.22 4.50
N VAL A 341 17.30 26.95 4.86
CA VAL A 341 16.38 26.04 4.19
C VAL A 341 14.93 26.34 4.61
N ALA A 342 14.02 26.43 3.63
CA ALA A 342 12.59 26.55 3.91
C ALA A 342 12.09 25.27 4.61
N ARG A 343 11.28 25.44 5.66
CA ARG A 343 10.83 24.32 6.48
C ARG A 343 9.34 24.39 6.78
N SER A 344 8.72 23.22 6.83
CA SER A 344 7.38 23.00 7.38
C SER A 344 7.46 21.99 8.49
N ARG A 345 6.61 22.13 9.51
CA ARG A 345 6.57 21.26 10.66
C ARG A 345 5.14 20.79 10.89
N PHE A 346 4.98 19.51 11.07
CA PHE A 346 3.72 18.88 11.46
C PHE A 346 3.97 18.00 12.69
N VAL A 347 3.29 18.31 13.79
CA VAL A 347 3.45 17.61 15.07
C VAL A 347 2.08 17.13 15.53
N VAL A 348 1.95 15.84 15.78
CA VAL A 348 0.66 15.23 16.17
C VAL A 348 0.21 15.71 17.55
N GLU A 349 1.15 15.84 18.50
CA GLU A 349 0.90 16.34 19.86
C GLU A 349 0.29 17.76 19.87
N GLU A 350 0.55 18.57 18.86
CA GLU A 350 0.02 19.94 18.72
C GLU A 350 -1.37 20.00 18.11
N LEU A 351 -1.95 18.84 17.70
CA LEU A 351 -3.31 18.81 17.16
C LEU A 351 -4.35 19.00 18.27
N PRO A 352 -5.42 19.76 18.00
CA PRO A 352 -6.46 20.06 19.00
C PRO A 352 -7.24 18.82 19.46
N ASP A 353 -7.31 17.78 18.65
CA ASP A 353 -7.90 16.49 18.99
C ASP A 353 -7.23 15.36 18.16
N PRO A 354 -6.20 14.72 18.70
CA PRO A 354 -5.50 13.64 18.00
C PRO A 354 -6.35 12.36 17.83
N GLY A 355 -7.48 12.25 18.52
CA GLY A 355 -8.41 11.11 18.38
C GLY A 355 -9.36 11.23 17.19
N VAL A 356 -9.45 12.40 16.58
CA VAL A 356 -10.26 12.63 15.38
C VAL A 356 -9.41 12.35 14.16
N GLY A 357 -9.87 11.44 13.30
CA GLY A 357 -9.13 11.06 12.08
C GLY A 357 -8.74 12.28 11.24
N LEU A 358 -7.67 12.14 10.45
CA LEU A 358 -7.06 13.21 9.64
C LEU A 358 -8.09 13.98 8.78
N ASP A 359 -9.14 13.31 8.32
CA ASP A 359 -10.23 13.93 7.55
C ASP A 359 -10.99 14.99 8.38
N THR A 360 -11.18 14.76 9.65
CA THR A 360 -11.88 15.71 10.53
C THR A 360 -10.88 16.72 11.11
N ALA A 361 -9.68 16.29 11.45
CA ALA A 361 -8.63 17.17 11.97
C ALA A 361 -8.10 18.16 10.93
N LEU A 362 -7.98 17.75 9.67
CA LEU A 362 -7.45 18.59 8.57
C LEU A 362 -8.54 19.20 7.68
N PHE A 363 -9.74 18.60 7.59
CA PHE A 363 -10.79 18.98 6.63
C PHE A 363 -12.15 19.31 7.25
N GLY A 364 -12.37 18.95 8.50
CA GLY A 364 -13.60 19.25 9.26
C GLY A 364 -13.64 20.66 9.81
N GLY A 365 -13.71 21.69 8.97
CA GLY A 365 -14.01 23.06 9.32
C GLY A 365 -12.94 23.76 10.16
N ALA A 366 -12.22 24.69 9.54
CA ALA A 366 -11.39 25.74 10.15
C ALA A 366 -10.34 25.26 11.16
N LEU A 367 -9.51 24.32 10.77
CA LEU A 367 -8.24 24.13 11.43
C LEU A 367 -7.41 25.39 11.21
N THR A 368 -7.33 26.21 12.23
CA THR A 368 -6.24 27.19 12.38
C THR A 368 -5.00 26.33 12.61
N LEU A 369 -4.32 25.97 11.51
CA LEU A 369 -2.99 25.37 11.59
C LEU A 369 -2.14 26.21 12.55
N PRO A 370 -1.32 25.61 13.41
CA PRO A 370 -0.43 26.32 14.30
C PRO A 370 0.27 27.43 13.52
N HIS A 371 0.49 28.58 14.13
CA HIS A 371 0.99 29.79 13.47
C HIS A 371 2.28 29.56 12.67
N GLU A 372 3.04 28.52 13.01
CA GLU A 372 4.28 28.12 12.34
C GLU A 372 4.07 27.49 10.94
N TRP A 373 2.89 27.00 10.63
CA TRP A 373 2.53 26.59 9.26
C TRP A 373 2.30 27.78 8.33
N ARG A 374 2.09 28.97 8.88
CA ARG A 374 1.77 30.19 8.11
C ARG A 374 3.00 30.95 7.61
N SER A 375 4.15 30.79 8.18
CA SER A 375 5.32 31.55 7.75
C SER A 375 6.64 30.93 8.19
N GLY A 376 7.33 30.26 7.30
CA GLY A 376 8.73 29.87 7.47
C GLY A 376 9.72 31.04 7.42
N THR A 377 9.34 32.20 7.90
CA THR A 377 10.25 33.34 8.08
C THR A 377 10.43 33.58 9.57
N GLY A 378 11.25 32.72 10.18
CA GLY A 378 11.87 33.07 11.46
C GLY A 378 12.82 34.22 11.29
N GLY A 379 12.30 35.43 11.32
CA GLY A 379 13.11 36.64 11.47
C GLY A 379 13.68 36.62 12.88
N THR A 380 15.00 36.44 12.96
CA THR A 380 15.79 36.76 14.13
C THR A 380 15.59 38.21 14.48
N ARG A 381 15.15 38.46 15.72
CA ARG A 381 15.59 39.63 16.49
C ARG A 381 16.67 39.20 17.44
#